data_e075e6411e62d5ad87f872650738ddc2
#
_entry.id   e075e6411e62d5ad87f872650738ddc2
#
_cell.length_a   1.000
_cell.length_b   1.000
_cell.length_c   1.000
_cell.angle_alpha   90.00
_cell.angle_beta   90.00
_cell.angle_gamma   90.00
#
_symmetry.space_group_name_H-M   'P 1'
#
loop_
_entity.id
_entity.type
_entity.pdbx_description
1 polymer ?
#
loop_
_entity_poly.entity_id
_entity_poly.type
_entity_poly.pdbx_seq_one_letter_code
_entity_poly.pdbx_strand_id
1 'polypeptide(L)'
;PGIGKKDLENIRSFITLGHPEVQDRVKAIRLRSRQELLTRAKVSLPLQEGYTTYSPVDFDTRKEYERKADNRFHGPPVGLLLKYKATIGQHLQAGLTLENDPGEGYFTRYQKTGFDFLSAHISIHTDRFFQRILLGNYRLQWGQGLVAWGGFTSGKSEVVVGNEKSGKGFSPYTSADENNYLKGVALTLKPCRQVTADVFFSRKKTDGNIVQADTLAEEDLLSVSLYESGYHRNNNECRKKHTLEELTTGGAVHWNAPAFKLGLNALYYDFKPALMIGDRIYQQYNDTGHKRFLMSVDYKTSFRGIYWFGETAFSGIGSWATINGLRWGNSFLSACLLYRRYDKKYISHYAAGFGEYSNTSNEEGVYFGTDISPLKNLKINLYYDWFRFFSPRYGATIPGSGWELLGQIGYRHGNWEHRFRLKREIHPEDTKEKISVQREKSEYRYQIGYRVTRQLELRTRFSLSHYHKEQIKEKGFLVYQDLIYATRNSRFKMQYRLAWFKTDSYQSRIYAYENNVLYGYSFPSFMGEGWRTYLNLSWKPLNGLTCYLKGGFTVYPDREVIGSGVTKVEGNKLYDLALQLRFTF
;
A
#
# COMPACT_ATOMS: atom_id res chain seq x y z
N PRO A 1 34.85 -34.29 -7.05
CA PRO A 1 35.10 -35.26 -6.00
C PRO A 1 33.89 -36.15 -5.87
N GLY A 2 33.99 -37.42 -6.33
CA GLY A 2 32.93 -38.40 -6.21
C GLY A 2 33.00 -39.14 -4.87
N ILE A 3 31.87 -39.67 -4.45
CA ILE A 3 31.77 -40.53 -3.25
C ILE A 3 32.59 -41.81 -3.51
N GLY A 4 33.53 -42.12 -2.61
CA GLY A 4 34.37 -43.31 -2.72
C GLY A 4 33.59 -44.59 -2.53
N LYS A 5 34.06 -45.73 -3.11
CA LYS A 5 33.39 -47.02 -2.98
C LYS A 5 33.09 -47.39 -1.52
N LYS A 6 33.99 -47.09 -0.61
CA LYS A 6 33.85 -47.37 0.84
C LYS A 6 32.77 -46.51 1.52
N ASP A 7 32.60 -45.27 1.07
CA ASP A 7 31.53 -44.39 1.56
C ASP A 7 30.17 -44.82 1.01
N LEU A 8 30.12 -45.35 -0.23
CA LEU A 8 28.91 -45.87 -0.83
C LEU A 8 28.45 -47.17 -0.10
N GLU A 9 29.36 -48.04 0.33
CA GLU A 9 29.04 -49.22 1.12
C GLU A 9 28.51 -48.86 2.50
N ASN A 10 29.07 -47.87 3.15
CA ASN A 10 28.65 -47.41 4.47
C ASN A 10 27.27 -46.76 4.49
N ILE A 11 26.86 -46.13 3.39
CA ILE A 11 25.54 -45.48 3.28
C ILE A 11 24.48 -46.35 2.59
N ARG A 12 24.87 -47.50 2.01
CA ARG A 12 23.98 -48.39 1.24
C ARG A 12 22.80 -48.92 2.06
N SER A 13 22.97 -49.11 3.36
CA SER A 13 21.90 -49.51 4.28
C SER A 13 20.91 -48.41 4.60
N PHE A 14 21.26 -47.14 4.29
CA PHE A 14 20.42 -45.97 4.54
C PHE A 14 19.80 -45.40 3.25
N ILE A 15 20.12 -45.96 2.07
CA ILE A 15 19.60 -45.54 0.76
C ILE A 15 18.75 -46.66 0.18
N THR A 16 17.45 -46.47 0.17
CA THR A 16 16.51 -47.33 -0.54
C THR A 16 16.23 -46.72 -1.92
N LEU A 17 16.72 -47.36 -2.99
CA LEU A 17 16.40 -47.05 -4.37
C LEU A 17 15.06 -47.70 -4.72
N GLY A 18 13.97 -47.08 -4.38
CA GLY A 18 12.62 -47.54 -4.74
C GLY A 18 11.77 -46.35 -5.19
N HIS A 19 10.84 -46.59 -6.12
CA HIS A 19 9.80 -45.58 -6.39
C HIS A 19 8.91 -45.49 -5.13
N PRO A 20 8.79 -44.34 -4.49
CA PRO A 20 7.92 -44.22 -3.32
C PRO A 20 6.48 -44.55 -3.72
N GLU A 21 5.84 -45.45 -2.95
CA GLU A 21 4.42 -45.71 -3.10
C GLU A 21 3.62 -44.39 -2.98
N VAL A 22 2.42 -44.36 -3.52
CA VAL A 22 1.56 -43.14 -3.51
C VAL A 22 1.38 -42.59 -2.10
N GLN A 23 1.30 -43.46 -1.07
CA GLN A 23 1.23 -43.07 0.32
C GLN A 23 2.49 -42.38 0.83
N ASP A 24 3.68 -42.77 0.39
CA ASP A 24 4.95 -42.14 0.75
C ASP A 24 5.11 -40.79 0.02
N ARG A 25 4.62 -40.68 -1.21
CA ARG A 25 4.55 -39.41 -1.92
C ARG A 25 3.63 -38.39 -1.23
N VAL A 26 2.45 -38.83 -0.77
CA VAL A 26 1.51 -37.99 -0.02
C VAL A 26 2.10 -37.59 1.33
N LYS A 27 2.78 -38.49 2.06
CA LYS A 27 3.51 -38.15 3.29
C LYS A 27 4.64 -37.16 3.02
N ALA A 28 5.45 -37.33 1.97
CA ALA A 28 6.53 -36.45 1.59
C ALA A 28 6.01 -35.05 1.18
N ILE A 29 4.88 -34.97 0.49
CA ILE A 29 4.19 -33.71 0.17
C ILE A 29 3.71 -33.04 1.46
N ARG A 30 3.11 -33.78 2.37
CA ARG A 30 2.61 -33.27 3.65
C ARG A 30 3.73 -32.73 4.55
N LEU A 31 4.86 -33.40 4.62
CA LEU A 31 6.06 -32.98 5.35
C LEU A 31 6.73 -31.71 4.75
N ARG A 32 6.51 -31.42 3.46
CA ARG A 32 7.03 -30.25 2.77
C ARG A 32 5.99 -29.13 2.60
N SER A 33 4.77 -29.34 3.06
CA SER A 33 3.72 -28.34 2.98
C SER A 33 3.76 -27.41 4.19
N ARG A 34 3.61 -26.12 3.94
CA ARG A 34 3.34 -25.11 4.97
C ARG A 34 2.01 -24.46 4.66
N GLN A 35 1.10 -24.55 5.61
CA GLN A 35 -0.22 -23.96 5.50
C GLN A 35 -0.40 -22.89 6.58
N GLU A 36 -1.13 -21.86 6.25
CA GLU A 36 -1.46 -20.76 7.16
C GLU A 36 -2.94 -20.41 6.96
N LEU A 37 -3.69 -20.46 8.06
CA LEU A 37 -5.05 -19.93 8.13
C LEU A 37 -5.05 -18.76 9.11
N LEU A 38 -5.53 -17.61 8.67
CA LEU A 38 -5.65 -16.41 9.48
C LEU A 38 -7.09 -15.91 9.43
N THR A 39 -7.66 -15.67 10.62
CA THR A 39 -8.97 -15.06 10.77
C THR A 39 -8.84 -13.80 11.61
N ARG A 40 -9.54 -12.73 11.22
CA ARG A 40 -9.56 -11.46 11.95
C ARG A 40 -10.97 -10.91 12.03
N ALA A 41 -11.37 -10.47 13.22
CA ALA A 41 -12.55 -9.65 13.44
C ALA A 41 -12.12 -8.27 13.94
N LYS A 42 -12.76 -7.21 13.43
CA LYS A 42 -12.53 -5.82 13.86
C LYS A 42 -13.85 -5.12 14.12
N VAL A 43 -13.91 -4.27 15.15
CA VAL A 43 -15.08 -3.45 15.49
C VAL A 43 -14.63 -2.10 16.04
N SER A 44 -15.38 -1.06 15.73
CA SER A 44 -15.19 0.28 16.29
C SER A 44 -16.48 0.72 17.01
N LEU A 45 -16.34 1.33 18.19
CA LEU A 45 -17.43 1.79 19.05
C LEU A 45 -17.16 3.23 19.48
N PRO A 46 -18.22 4.03 19.76
CA PRO A 46 -19.64 3.78 19.52
C PRO A 46 -19.97 3.55 18.05
N LEU A 47 -21.19 3.09 17.79
CA LEU A 47 -21.63 2.85 16.42
C LEU A 47 -21.73 4.16 15.64
N GLN A 48 -21.33 4.11 14.38
CA GLN A 48 -21.44 5.23 13.43
C GLN A 48 -22.89 5.48 13.01
N GLU A 49 -23.20 6.70 12.58
CA GLU A 49 -24.53 7.10 12.11
C GLU A 49 -25.11 6.17 11.04
N GLY A 50 -24.27 5.60 10.19
CA GLY A 50 -24.68 4.63 9.18
C GLY A 50 -25.40 3.39 9.73
N TYR A 51 -25.28 3.07 11.02
CA TYR A 51 -26.03 1.97 11.66
C TYR A 51 -27.38 2.41 12.23
N THR A 52 -27.70 3.72 12.23
CA THR A 52 -28.95 4.24 12.78
C THR A 52 -30.12 3.86 11.87
N THR A 53 -31.21 3.39 12.49
CA THR A 53 -32.47 3.14 11.82
C THR A 53 -33.35 4.36 11.97
N TYR A 54 -33.83 4.88 10.85
CA TYR A 54 -34.71 6.04 10.78
C TYR A 54 -36.14 5.61 10.51
N SER A 55 -37.10 6.33 11.07
CA SER A 55 -38.52 6.23 10.74
C SER A 55 -38.90 7.35 9.75
N PRO A 56 -39.84 7.13 8.83
CA PRO A 56 -40.36 8.20 7.97
C PRO A 56 -40.93 9.39 8.73
N VAL A 57 -41.41 9.17 9.97
CA VAL A 57 -41.98 10.21 10.83
C VAL A 57 -40.93 11.16 11.38
N ASP A 58 -39.64 10.78 11.38
CA ASP A 58 -38.54 11.58 11.90
C ASP A 58 -38.12 12.70 10.93
N PHE A 59 -38.76 12.84 9.77
CA PHE A 59 -38.35 13.76 8.71
C PHE A 59 -39.53 14.57 8.14
N ASP A 60 -39.28 15.84 7.86
CA ASP A 60 -40.27 16.74 7.26
C ASP A 60 -40.59 16.38 5.81
N THR A 61 -39.67 15.73 5.09
CA THR A 61 -39.86 15.35 3.71
C THR A 61 -39.49 13.88 3.44
N ARG A 62 -40.28 13.23 2.58
CA ARG A 62 -40.01 11.88 2.09
C ARG A 62 -38.63 11.76 1.42
N LYS A 63 -38.21 12.79 0.68
CA LYS A 63 -36.91 12.84 0.00
C LYS A 63 -35.74 12.82 0.99
N GLU A 64 -35.88 13.48 2.11
CA GLU A 64 -34.86 13.48 3.17
C GLU A 64 -34.75 12.12 3.85
N TYR A 65 -35.90 11.52 4.18
CA TYR A 65 -35.94 10.16 4.69
C TYR A 65 -35.28 9.15 3.73
N GLU A 66 -35.66 9.17 2.43
CA GLU A 66 -35.08 8.27 1.43
C GLU A 66 -33.56 8.44 1.31
N ARG A 67 -33.06 9.68 1.33
CA ARG A 67 -31.61 9.96 1.33
C ARG A 67 -30.91 9.37 2.55
N LYS A 68 -31.50 9.47 3.74
CA LYS A 68 -30.95 8.90 4.97
C LYS A 68 -31.05 7.37 4.96
N ALA A 69 -32.13 6.81 4.51
CA ALA A 69 -32.35 5.37 4.39
C ALA A 69 -31.38 4.73 3.39
N ASP A 70 -31.10 5.40 2.26
CA ASP A 70 -30.11 4.95 1.25
C ASP A 70 -28.66 4.95 1.79
N ASN A 71 -28.39 5.72 2.82
CA ASN A 71 -27.08 5.77 3.48
C ASN A 71 -26.92 4.80 4.65
N ARG A 72 -27.99 4.05 5.01
CA ARG A 72 -27.93 3.07 6.08
C ARG A 72 -27.10 1.86 5.69
N PHE A 73 -26.26 1.39 6.61
CA PHE A 73 -25.42 0.21 6.44
C PHE A 73 -26.27 -1.07 6.47
N HIS A 74 -25.94 -2.01 5.57
CA HIS A 74 -26.68 -3.26 5.39
C HIS A 74 -26.22 -4.37 6.33
N GLY A 75 -24.98 -4.30 6.81
CA GLY A 75 -24.32 -5.33 7.60
C GLY A 75 -24.04 -4.94 9.04
N PRO A 76 -23.49 -5.88 9.83
CA PRO A 76 -23.12 -5.66 11.21
C PRO A 76 -21.89 -4.73 11.34
N PRO A 77 -21.67 -4.14 12.54
CA PRO A 77 -20.50 -3.29 12.80
C PRO A 77 -19.18 -4.07 12.96
N VAL A 78 -19.11 -5.27 12.42
CA VAL A 78 -17.96 -6.17 12.54
C VAL A 78 -17.39 -6.46 11.16
N GLY A 79 -16.15 -6.05 10.93
CA GLY A 79 -15.41 -6.43 9.74
C GLY A 79 -14.72 -7.79 9.96
N LEU A 80 -14.79 -8.66 8.96
CA LEU A 80 -14.20 -10.00 8.98
C LEU A 80 -13.17 -10.17 7.86
N LEU A 81 -12.05 -10.78 8.18
CA LEU A 81 -11.02 -11.19 7.22
C LEU A 81 -10.67 -12.65 7.46
N LEU A 82 -10.69 -13.44 6.39
CA LEU A 82 -10.19 -14.81 6.38
C LEU A 82 -9.14 -14.94 5.27
N LYS A 83 -7.96 -15.42 5.62
CA LYS A 83 -6.88 -15.71 4.67
C LYS A 83 -6.40 -17.12 4.85
N TYR A 84 -6.35 -17.86 3.75
CA TYR A 84 -5.70 -19.14 3.68
C TYR A 84 -4.55 -19.10 2.69
N LYS A 85 -3.41 -19.67 3.06
CA LYS A 85 -2.24 -19.81 2.22
C LYS A 85 -1.64 -21.19 2.38
N ALA A 86 -1.41 -21.87 1.27
CA ALA A 86 -0.70 -23.14 1.21
C ALA A 86 0.54 -22.99 0.33
N THR A 87 1.66 -23.54 0.78
CA THR A 87 2.91 -23.61 0.01
C THR A 87 3.40 -25.05 0.09
N ILE A 88 3.58 -25.69 -1.05
CA ILE A 88 4.02 -27.09 -1.17
C ILE A 88 5.38 -27.10 -1.86
N GLY A 89 6.42 -27.36 -1.06
CA GLY A 89 7.79 -27.26 -1.52
C GLY A 89 8.12 -25.86 -2.03
N GLN A 90 8.87 -25.81 -3.12
CA GLN A 90 9.23 -24.55 -3.84
C GLN A 90 8.35 -24.31 -5.08
N HIS A 91 7.49 -25.27 -5.43
CA HIS A 91 6.83 -25.35 -6.72
C HIS A 91 5.38 -24.86 -6.73
N LEU A 92 4.63 -25.05 -5.65
CA LEU A 92 3.21 -24.72 -5.63
C LEU A 92 2.87 -23.79 -4.48
N GLN A 93 2.18 -22.73 -4.79
CA GLN A 93 1.57 -21.81 -3.83
C GLN A 93 0.11 -21.60 -4.21
N ALA A 94 -0.79 -21.75 -3.25
CA ALA A 94 -2.21 -21.39 -3.40
C ALA A 94 -2.63 -20.45 -2.27
N GLY A 95 -3.60 -19.59 -2.53
CA GLY A 95 -4.13 -18.69 -1.53
C GLY A 95 -5.55 -18.28 -1.79
N LEU A 96 -6.26 -17.97 -0.70
CA LEU A 96 -7.62 -17.45 -0.67
C LEU A 96 -7.67 -16.30 0.33
N THR A 97 -8.30 -15.20 -0.05
CA THR A 97 -8.61 -14.07 0.84
C THR A 97 -10.08 -13.74 0.70
N LEU A 98 -10.78 -13.68 1.82
CA LEU A 98 -12.18 -13.26 1.94
C LEU A 98 -12.23 -12.11 2.92
N GLU A 99 -12.94 -11.03 2.58
CA GLU A 99 -13.09 -9.87 3.44
C GLU A 99 -14.49 -9.27 3.35
N ASN A 100 -14.93 -8.76 4.50
CA ASN A 100 -16.03 -7.79 4.61
C ASN A 100 -15.60 -6.67 5.53
N ASP A 101 -15.84 -5.44 5.12
CA ASP A 101 -15.68 -4.27 5.96
C ASP A 101 -16.87 -4.11 6.95
N PRO A 102 -16.68 -3.40 8.09
CA PRO A 102 -17.78 -3.10 9.00
C PRO A 102 -18.90 -2.35 8.27
N GLY A 103 -20.13 -2.86 8.36
CA GLY A 103 -21.31 -2.30 7.68
C GLY A 103 -21.67 -2.99 6.36
N GLU A 104 -20.83 -3.85 5.82
CA GLU A 104 -21.16 -4.62 4.63
C GLU A 104 -22.03 -5.83 4.94
N GLY A 105 -22.99 -6.06 4.07
CA GLY A 105 -23.98 -7.12 4.26
C GLY A 105 -23.46 -8.50 3.89
N TYR A 106 -23.88 -9.51 4.66
CA TYR A 106 -23.66 -10.93 4.34
C TYR A 106 -24.92 -11.51 3.71
N PHE A 107 -24.81 -12.19 2.55
CA PHE A 107 -25.93 -12.85 1.85
C PHE A 107 -27.11 -11.90 1.59
N THR A 108 -26.82 -10.67 1.18
CA THR A 108 -27.82 -9.65 0.84
C THR A 108 -28.14 -9.66 -0.66
N ARG A 109 -29.13 -8.84 -1.05
CA ARG A 109 -29.44 -8.58 -2.46
C ARG A 109 -28.22 -8.17 -3.30
N TYR A 110 -27.30 -7.41 -2.71
CA TYR A 110 -26.10 -6.90 -3.37
C TYR A 110 -24.87 -7.82 -3.20
N GLN A 111 -24.90 -8.72 -2.21
CA GLN A 111 -23.80 -9.60 -1.85
C GLN A 111 -24.29 -11.03 -1.65
N LYS A 112 -24.26 -11.83 -2.72
CA LYS A 112 -24.81 -13.20 -2.73
C LYS A 112 -23.83 -14.24 -2.17
N THR A 113 -22.52 -13.96 -2.18
CA THR A 113 -21.45 -14.91 -1.82
C THR A 113 -21.03 -14.85 -0.36
N GLY A 114 -21.63 -13.96 0.43
CA GLY A 114 -21.35 -13.81 1.87
C GLY A 114 -20.15 -12.92 2.19
N PHE A 115 -19.21 -12.73 1.28
CA PHE A 115 -18.07 -11.81 1.45
C PHE A 115 -18.03 -10.82 0.29
N ASP A 116 -17.76 -9.56 0.61
CA ASP A 116 -17.70 -8.49 -0.38
C ASP A 116 -16.50 -8.66 -1.29
N PHE A 117 -15.34 -8.89 -0.74
CA PHE A 117 -14.13 -9.17 -1.47
C PHE A 117 -13.75 -10.65 -1.42
N LEU A 118 -13.47 -11.22 -2.60
CA LEU A 118 -12.96 -12.57 -2.78
C LEU A 118 -11.77 -12.57 -3.73
N SER A 119 -10.62 -13.02 -3.25
CA SER A 119 -9.40 -13.19 -4.04
C SER A 119 -8.86 -14.60 -3.89
N ALA A 120 -8.56 -15.26 -4.99
CA ALA A 120 -7.95 -16.58 -5.00
C ALA A 120 -6.84 -16.66 -6.05
N HIS A 121 -5.81 -17.44 -5.77
CA HIS A 121 -4.73 -17.68 -6.71
C HIS A 121 -4.09 -19.06 -6.57
N ILE A 122 -3.54 -19.54 -7.67
CA ILE A 122 -2.63 -20.69 -7.72
C ILE A 122 -1.39 -20.26 -8.51
N SER A 123 -0.21 -20.47 -7.95
CA SER A 123 1.08 -20.18 -8.58
C SER A 123 1.95 -21.43 -8.61
N ILE A 124 2.35 -21.85 -9.80
CA ILE A 124 3.23 -22.98 -10.07
C ILE A 124 4.58 -22.44 -10.50
N HIS A 125 5.64 -22.90 -9.86
CA HIS A 125 7.02 -22.55 -10.20
C HIS A 125 7.75 -23.78 -10.70
N THR A 126 8.49 -23.63 -11.80
CA THR A 126 9.37 -24.68 -12.32
C THR A 126 10.73 -24.08 -12.71
N ASP A 127 11.75 -24.91 -12.77
CA ASP A 127 13.09 -24.51 -13.23
C ASP A 127 13.29 -24.72 -14.74
N ARG A 128 12.16 -24.91 -15.47
CA ARG A 128 12.14 -25.21 -16.91
C ARG A 128 11.69 -23.97 -17.70
N PHE A 129 11.37 -24.20 -18.99
CA PHE A 129 10.88 -23.17 -19.91
C PHE A 129 9.71 -22.33 -19.33
N PHE A 130 8.71 -22.99 -18.74
CA PHE A 130 7.64 -22.30 -17.99
C PHE A 130 8.10 -22.05 -16.55
N GLN A 131 8.79 -20.93 -16.31
CA GLN A 131 9.33 -20.63 -14.99
C GLN A 131 8.23 -20.39 -13.94
N ARG A 132 7.15 -19.73 -14.36
CA ARG A 132 5.98 -19.48 -13.49
C ARG A 132 4.70 -19.51 -14.28
N ILE A 133 3.69 -20.18 -13.71
CA ILE A 133 2.30 -20.13 -14.18
C ILE A 133 1.47 -19.64 -13.00
N LEU A 134 0.70 -18.57 -13.19
CA LEU A 134 -0.13 -17.99 -12.15
C LEU A 134 -1.55 -17.84 -12.68
N LEU A 135 -2.52 -18.38 -11.91
CA LEU A 135 -3.95 -18.35 -12.19
C LEU A 135 -4.67 -17.61 -11.06
N GLY A 136 -5.69 -16.83 -11.39
CA GLY A 136 -6.52 -16.09 -10.43
C GLY A 136 -6.04 -14.66 -10.22
N ASN A 137 -5.95 -14.21 -8.96
CA ASN A 137 -5.60 -12.83 -8.63
C ASN A 137 -4.08 -12.67 -8.46
N TYR A 138 -3.50 -11.68 -9.13
CA TYR A 138 -2.05 -11.42 -9.12
C TYR A 138 -1.71 -9.94 -9.21
N ARG A 139 -0.46 -9.63 -8.95
CA ARG A 139 0.17 -8.30 -9.13
C ARG A 139 1.25 -8.36 -10.16
N LEU A 140 1.46 -7.24 -10.82
CA LEU A 140 2.49 -7.01 -11.81
C LEU A 140 3.43 -5.91 -11.36
N GLN A 141 4.76 -6.10 -11.52
CA GLN A 141 5.79 -5.12 -11.19
C GLN A 141 6.88 -5.15 -12.25
N TRP A 142 6.91 -4.16 -13.13
CA TRP A 142 7.91 -4.00 -14.17
C TRP A 142 8.72 -2.70 -14.01
N GLY A 143 9.99 -2.73 -14.41
CA GLY A 143 10.88 -1.58 -14.47
C GLY A 143 10.95 -0.78 -13.16
N GLN A 144 10.82 0.53 -13.28
CA GLN A 144 10.71 1.50 -12.18
C GLN A 144 9.25 1.89 -11.88
N GLY A 145 8.30 1.19 -12.50
CA GLY A 145 6.87 1.36 -12.29
C GLY A 145 6.25 2.49 -13.10
N LEU A 146 6.81 2.83 -14.24
CA LEU A 146 6.20 3.82 -15.13
C LEU A 146 5.01 3.22 -15.90
N VAL A 147 5.10 1.96 -16.33
CA VAL A 147 4.00 1.27 -17.01
C VAL A 147 3.10 0.53 -16.04
N ALA A 148 3.69 -0.31 -15.16
CA ALA A 148 2.90 -1.09 -14.22
C ALA A 148 3.65 -1.39 -12.92
N TRP A 149 2.99 -1.11 -11.78
CA TRP A 149 3.48 -1.43 -10.45
C TRP A 149 2.35 -1.72 -9.48
N GLY A 150 2.04 -2.98 -9.27
CA GLY A 150 1.06 -3.41 -8.27
C GLY A 150 1.69 -3.58 -6.89
N GLY A 151 1.01 -3.09 -5.86
CA GLY A 151 1.40 -3.24 -4.46
C GLY A 151 1.99 -1.97 -3.85
N PHE A 152 2.44 -2.11 -2.61
CA PHE A 152 2.93 -0.99 -1.82
C PHE A 152 4.12 -0.30 -2.48
N THR A 153 4.04 1.01 -2.60
CA THR A 153 5.14 1.87 -3.01
C THR A 153 5.55 2.73 -1.82
N SER A 154 6.79 2.58 -1.36
CA SER A 154 7.34 3.58 -0.45
C SER A 154 7.62 4.85 -1.28
N GLY A 155 6.92 5.93 -0.96
CA GLY A 155 7.32 7.26 -1.43
C GLY A 155 8.64 7.70 -0.79
N LYS A 156 8.87 8.99 -0.74
CA LYS A 156 10.02 9.56 -0.02
C LYS A 156 9.99 9.15 1.45
N SER A 157 11.08 8.58 1.94
CA SER A 157 11.15 7.98 3.28
C SER A 157 12.53 8.15 3.90
N GLU A 158 12.71 7.59 5.08
CA GLU A 158 14.01 7.53 5.78
C GLU A 158 15.04 6.65 5.06
N VAL A 159 14.61 5.82 4.10
CA VAL A 159 15.49 5.02 3.23
C VAL A 159 15.86 5.85 2.01
N VAL A 160 16.80 6.78 2.21
CA VAL A 160 17.06 7.87 1.27
C VAL A 160 17.84 7.46 0.01
N VAL A 161 18.59 6.35 0.02
CA VAL A 161 19.33 5.84 -1.16
C VAL A 161 18.66 4.63 -1.82
N GLY A 162 17.57 4.11 -1.25
CA GLY A 162 16.85 2.92 -1.71
C GLY A 162 15.66 3.19 -2.62
N ASN A 163 15.68 4.27 -3.41
CA ASN A 163 14.55 4.70 -4.23
C ASN A 163 14.38 3.91 -5.53
N GLU A 164 15.33 3.04 -5.87
CA GLU A 164 15.21 2.12 -6.99
C GLU A 164 14.10 1.11 -6.73
N LYS A 165 13.21 0.94 -7.68
CA LYS A 165 12.24 -0.15 -7.70
C LYS A 165 12.85 -1.39 -8.34
N SER A 166 12.69 -2.53 -7.69
CA SER A 166 13.13 -3.82 -8.21
C SER A 166 11.90 -4.65 -8.58
N GLY A 167 11.46 -4.54 -9.82
CA GLY A 167 10.33 -5.30 -10.36
C GLY A 167 10.55 -6.80 -10.19
N LYS A 168 9.53 -7.50 -9.68
CA LYS A 168 9.55 -8.95 -9.46
C LYS A 168 8.74 -9.71 -10.51
N GLY A 169 8.30 -9.03 -11.59
CA GLY A 169 7.35 -9.59 -12.54
C GLY A 169 6.01 -9.86 -11.87
N PHE A 170 5.45 -11.04 -12.10
CA PHE A 170 4.21 -11.45 -11.47
C PHE A 170 4.40 -11.96 -10.06
N SER A 171 3.45 -11.65 -9.19
CA SER A 171 3.37 -12.23 -7.85
C SER A 171 1.91 -12.46 -7.45
N PRO A 172 1.61 -13.53 -6.67
CA PRO A 172 0.27 -13.79 -6.17
C PRO A 172 -0.29 -12.60 -5.39
N TYR A 173 -1.59 -12.33 -5.56
CA TYR A 173 -2.27 -11.31 -4.79
C TYR A 173 -2.74 -11.88 -3.45
N THR A 174 -2.34 -11.25 -2.36
CA THR A 174 -2.65 -11.69 -0.99
C THR A 174 -3.17 -10.55 -0.11
N SER A 175 -3.42 -9.37 -0.71
CA SER A 175 -4.03 -8.23 -0.02
C SER A 175 -5.55 -8.39 0.05
N ALA A 176 -6.18 -7.55 0.85
CA ALA A 176 -7.61 -7.32 0.89
C ALA A 176 -7.98 -5.96 0.22
N ASP A 177 -7.07 -5.34 -0.53
CA ASP A 177 -7.33 -4.15 -1.33
C ASP A 177 -8.08 -4.56 -2.59
N GLU A 178 -9.25 -3.98 -2.82
CA GLU A 178 -10.19 -4.37 -3.88
C GLU A 178 -9.85 -3.79 -5.26
N ASN A 179 -8.90 -2.87 -5.34
CA ASN A 179 -8.61 -2.14 -6.57
C ASN A 179 -7.31 -2.59 -7.26
N ASN A 180 -6.23 -2.79 -6.48
CA ASN A 180 -4.86 -2.91 -7.00
C ASN A 180 -4.44 -4.35 -7.33
N TYR A 181 -5.24 -5.09 -8.12
CA TYR A 181 -4.91 -6.43 -8.59
C TYR A 181 -5.33 -6.65 -10.04
N LEU A 182 -4.74 -7.66 -10.66
CA LEU A 182 -5.12 -8.24 -11.95
C LEU A 182 -5.76 -9.62 -11.70
N LYS A 183 -6.71 -10.04 -12.56
CA LYS A 183 -7.42 -11.33 -12.42
C LYS A 183 -7.47 -12.07 -13.74
N GLY A 184 -6.85 -13.25 -13.78
CA GLY A 184 -6.78 -14.06 -15.00
C GLY A 184 -5.58 -15.01 -14.99
N VAL A 185 -4.75 -14.94 -16.02
CA VAL A 185 -3.60 -15.83 -16.24
C VAL A 185 -2.35 -15.00 -16.46
N ALA A 186 -1.24 -15.41 -15.83
CA ALA A 186 0.07 -14.83 -16.06
C ALA A 186 1.12 -15.94 -16.19
N LEU A 187 2.01 -15.80 -17.16
CA LEU A 187 3.07 -16.74 -17.50
C LEU A 187 4.42 -16.02 -17.50
N THR A 188 5.41 -16.61 -16.82
CA THR A 188 6.80 -16.24 -16.98
C THR A 188 7.52 -17.38 -17.68
N LEU A 189 8.08 -17.10 -18.84
CA LEU A 189 8.85 -18.01 -19.67
C LEU A 189 10.34 -17.74 -19.50
N LYS A 190 11.16 -18.77 -19.59
CA LYS A 190 12.61 -18.68 -19.58
C LYS A 190 13.20 -19.41 -20.79
N PRO A 191 13.17 -18.78 -21.99
CA PRO A 191 13.65 -19.39 -23.22
C PRO A 191 15.12 -19.79 -23.14
N CYS A 192 15.95 -18.98 -22.49
CA CYS A 192 17.34 -19.29 -22.22
C CYS A 192 17.78 -18.72 -20.85
N ARG A 193 19.01 -18.98 -20.44
CA ARG A 193 19.52 -18.62 -19.12
C ARG A 193 19.48 -17.12 -18.84
N GLN A 194 19.62 -16.29 -19.85
CA GLN A 194 19.73 -14.83 -19.74
C GLN A 194 18.42 -14.11 -20.06
N VAL A 195 17.43 -14.76 -20.67
CA VAL A 195 16.19 -14.14 -21.13
C VAL A 195 15.02 -14.68 -20.34
N THR A 196 14.19 -13.78 -19.82
CA THR A 196 12.86 -14.08 -19.29
C THR A 196 11.82 -13.29 -20.08
N ALA A 197 10.67 -13.91 -20.34
CA ALA A 197 9.55 -13.28 -21.01
C ALA A 197 8.29 -13.44 -20.17
N ASP A 198 7.59 -12.36 -19.90
CA ASP A 198 6.33 -12.30 -19.19
C ASP A 198 5.20 -12.07 -20.17
N VAL A 199 4.09 -12.79 -20.02
CA VAL A 199 2.84 -12.57 -20.78
C VAL A 199 1.67 -12.74 -19.86
N PHE A 200 0.64 -11.90 -19.96
CA PHE A 200 -0.54 -12.02 -19.13
C PHE A 200 -1.82 -11.56 -19.84
N PHE A 201 -2.91 -12.05 -19.28
CA PHE A 201 -4.27 -11.63 -19.61
C PHE A 201 -5.06 -11.47 -18.30
N SER A 202 -5.77 -10.36 -18.17
CA SER A 202 -6.61 -10.05 -17.02
C SER A 202 -7.95 -9.48 -17.48
N ARG A 203 -9.04 -9.99 -16.90
CA ARG A 203 -10.38 -9.43 -17.04
C ARG A 203 -11.04 -9.40 -15.68
N LYS A 204 -11.45 -8.21 -15.24
CA LYS A 204 -12.12 -8.02 -13.96
C LYS A 204 -13.21 -6.96 -14.08
N LYS A 205 -14.12 -6.96 -13.10
CA LYS A 205 -15.04 -5.85 -12.86
C LYS A 205 -14.48 -4.97 -11.77
N THR A 206 -14.62 -3.68 -11.93
CA THR A 206 -14.11 -2.64 -11.03
C THR A 206 -15.23 -1.66 -10.71
N ASP A 207 -15.12 -0.98 -9.59
CA ASP A 207 -16.14 -0.05 -9.12
C ASP A 207 -15.99 1.32 -9.77
N GLY A 208 -17.11 1.95 -10.08
CA GLY A 208 -17.13 3.25 -10.73
C GLY A 208 -18.32 4.12 -10.34
N ASN A 209 -18.12 5.41 -10.35
CA ASN A 209 -19.21 6.37 -10.22
C ASN A 209 -19.84 6.59 -11.60
N ILE A 210 -21.10 6.18 -11.76
CA ILE A 210 -21.87 6.40 -12.99
C ILE A 210 -22.38 7.85 -12.98
N VAL A 211 -22.12 8.58 -14.05
CA VAL A 211 -22.73 9.89 -14.34
C VAL A 211 -23.61 9.69 -15.57
N GLN A 212 -24.91 9.86 -15.42
CA GLN A 212 -25.82 9.89 -16.58
C GLN A 212 -25.55 11.17 -17.37
N ALA A 213 -25.24 11.04 -18.65
CA ALA A 213 -25.23 12.20 -19.53
C ALA A 213 -26.68 12.61 -19.82
N ASP A 214 -27.04 13.84 -19.51
CA ASP A 214 -28.33 14.46 -19.84
C ASP A 214 -28.43 14.76 -21.35
N THR A 215 -28.28 13.74 -22.21
CA THR A 215 -28.42 13.92 -23.66
C THR A 215 -29.47 12.94 -24.20
N LEU A 216 -30.43 13.51 -24.94
CA LEU A 216 -31.54 12.86 -25.64
C LEU A 216 -31.10 11.93 -26.81
N ALA A 217 -29.92 11.36 -26.79
CA ALA A 217 -29.43 10.42 -27.79
C ALA A 217 -29.57 8.98 -27.27
N GLU A 218 -30.20 8.13 -28.06
CA GLU A 218 -30.58 6.74 -27.77
C GLU A 218 -29.41 5.75 -27.54
N GLU A 219 -28.17 6.16 -27.45
CA GLU A 219 -27.06 5.35 -26.95
C GLU A 219 -26.60 5.93 -25.64
N ASP A 220 -26.94 5.26 -24.54
CA ASP A 220 -26.50 5.56 -23.18
C ASP A 220 -24.98 5.66 -23.09
N LEU A 221 -24.43 6.83 -23.33
CA LEU A 221 -23.05 7.16 -23.00
C LEU A 221 -22.95 7.29 -21.48
N LEU A 222 -22.93 6.14 -20.80
CA LEU A 222 -22.59 6.06 -19.40
C LEU A 222 -21.14 6.51 -19.22
N SER A 223 -20.98 7.60 -18.54
CA SER A 223 -19.66 8.09 -18.14
C SER A 223 -19.33 7.59 -16.75
N VAL A 224 -18.11 7.14 -16.55
CA VAL A 224 -17.70 6.53 -15.28
C VAL A 224 -16.35 7.09 -14.83
N SER A 225 -16.27 7.43 -13.55
CA SER A 225 -14.97 7.64 -12.88
C SER A 225 -14.71 6.48 -11.93
N LEU A 226 -13.45 6.14 -11.69
CA LEU A 226 -13.08 5.07 -10.77
C LEU A 226 -13.53 5.38 -9.35
N TYR A 227 -14.02 4.37 -8.63
CA TYR A 227 -14.39 4.43 -7.23
C TYR A 227 -13.46 3.53 -6.42
N GLU A 228 -12.45 4.14 -5.80
CA GLU A 228 -11.31 3.44 -5.19
C GLU A 228 -11.49 3.12 -3.70
N SER A 229 -12.65 3.43 -3.09
CA SER A 229 -12.83 3.19 -1.65
C SER A 229 -13.01 1.72 -1.28
N GLY A 230 -13.56 0.90 -2.18
CA GLY A 230 -13.90 -0.50 -1.95
C GLY A 230 -15.08 -0.73 -1.00
N TYR A 231 -15.76 0.32 -0.49
CA TYR A 231 -16.88 0.15 0.43
C TYR A 231 -18.21 -0.10 -0.28
N HIS A 232 -18.96 -1.13 0.19
CA HIS A 232 -20.30 -1.47 -0.27
C HIS A 232 -21.29 -1.67 0.88
N ARG A 233 -21.30 -0.70 1.82
CA ARG A 233 -22.03 -0.77 3.09
C ARG A 233 -23.48 -0.35 2.99
N ASN A 234 -23.83 0.49 2.01
CA ASN A 234 -25.16 1.08 1.83
C ASN A 234 -25.58 1.10 0.36
N ASN A 235 -26.83 1.50 0.07
CA ASN A 235 -27.36 1.52 -1.29
C ASN A 235 -26.53 2.38 -2.25
N ASN A 236 -26.05 3.54 -1.81
CA ASN A 236 -25.28 4.46 -2.65
C ASN A 236 -23.90 3.89 -3.02
N GLU A 237 -23.25 3.21 -2.08
CA GLU A 237 -21.96 2.53 -2.31
C GLU A 237 -22.19 1.27 -3.19
N CYS A 238 -23.22 0.48 -2.91
CA CYS A 238 -23.53 -0.73 -3.68
C CYS A 238 -23.89 -0.46 -5.14
N ARG A 239 -24.50 0.70 -5.48
CA ARG A 239 -24.78 1.09 -6.87
C ARG A 239 -23.53 1.29 -7.70
N LYS A 240 -22.38 1.53 -7.07
CA LYS A 240 -21.08 1.74 -7.73
C LYS A 240 -20.33 0.44 -7.99
N LYS A 241 -20.75 -0.64 -7.33
CA LYS A 241 -20.07 -1.94 -7.37
C LYS A 241 -20.10 -2.54 -8.75
N HIS A 242 -18.92 -2.93 -9.26
CA HIS A 242 -18.77 -3.67 -10.51
C HIS A 242 -19.41 -3.00 -11.75
N THR A 243 -19.44 -1.67 -11.78
CA THR A 243 -20.05 -0.89 -12.87
C THR A 243 -19.13 -0.75 -14.08
N LEU A 244 -17.83 -1.00 -13.90
CA LEU A 244 -16.80 -0.98 -14.94
C LEU A 244 -16.27 -2.38 -15.21
N GLU A 245 -16.11 -2.72 -16.49
CA GLU A 245 -15.35 -3.88 -16.92
C GLU A 245 -13.97 -3.42 -17.38
N GLU A 246 -12.93 -4.09 -16.89
CA GLU A 246 -11.54 -3.81 -17.20
C GLU A 246 -10.91 -5.04 -17.86
N LEU A 247 -10.41 -4.86 -19.07
CA LEU A 247 -9.55 -5.79 -19.78
C LEU A 247 -8.13 -5.28 -19.78
N THR A 248 -7.19 -6.07 -19.30
CA THR A 248 -5.77 -5.70 -19.33
C THR A 248 -4.92 -6.86 -19.82
N THR A 249 -4.04 -6.61 -20.77
CA THR A 249 -3.11 -7.60 -21.31
C THR A 249 -1.75 -6.97 -21.57
N GLY A 250 -0.72 -7.77 -21.64
CA GLY A 250 0.61 -7.25 -21.93
C GLY A 250 1.69 -8.31 -21.85
N GLY A 251 2.91 -7.86 -22.08
CA GLY A 251 4.07 -8.70 -22.00
C GLY A 251 5.35 -7.89 -21.76
N ALA A 252 6.37 -8.58 -21.30
CA ALA A 252 7.69 -8.01 -21.11
C ALA A 252 8.77 -9.02 -21.53
N VAL A 253 9.89 -8.52 -22.01
CA VAL A 253 11.09 -9.32 -22.26
C VAL A 253 12.25 -8.68 -21.50
N HIS A 254 12.88 -9.46 -20.65
CA HIS A 254 14.03 -9.03 -19.85
C HIS A 254 15.28 -9.82 -20.22
N TRP A 255 16.30 -9.11 -20.64
CA TRP A 255 17.62 -9.66 -20.85
C TRP A 255 18.51 -9.38 -19.63
N ASN A 256 19.00 -10.43 -18.98
CA ASN A 256 19.76 -10.39 -17.75
C ASN A 256 21.20 -10.85 -18.00
N ALA A 257 22.09 -9.97 -18.44
CA ALA A 257 23.52 -10.18 -18.47
C ALA A 257 24.17 -9.88 -17.11
N PRO A 258 25.39 -10.37 -16.81
CA PRO A 258 26.02 -10.17 -15.51
C PRO A 258 26.19 -8.70 -15.09
N ALA A 259 26.54 -7.82 -16.02
CA ALA A 259 26.78 -6.39 -15.76
C ALA A 259 25.64 -5.47 -16.20
N PHE A 260 24.70 -5.97 -17.00
CA PHE A 260 23.66 -5.16 -17.62
C PHE A 260 22.32 -5.92 -17.67
N LYS A 261 21.25 -5.25 -17.33
CA LYS A 261 19.87 -5.74 -17.49
C LYS A 261 19.09 -4.76 -18.32
N LEU A 262 18.35 -5.28 -19.29
CA LEU A 262 17.47 -4.53 -20.16
C LEU A 262 16.08 -5.15 -20.13
N GLY A 263 15.05 -4.35 -19.98
CA GLY A 263 13.64 -4.74 -20.04
C GLY A 263 12.91 -3.97 -21.13
N LEU A 264 12.08 -4.68 -21.89
CA LEU A 264 11.11 -4.11 -22.81
C LEU A 264 9.73 -4.52 -22.33
N ASN A 265 8.85 -3.56 -22.03
CA ASN A 265 7.54 -3.82 -21.45
C ASN A 265 6.46 -3.20 -22.34
N ALA A 266 5.33 -3.89 -22.50
CA ALA A 266 4.17 -3.41 -23.24
C ALA A 266 2.89 -3.77 -22.48
N LEU A 267 2.00 -2.81 -22.32
CA LEU A 267 0.73 -2.92 -21.61
C LEU A 267 -0.39 -2.34 -22.45
N TYR A 268 -1.49 -3.06 -22.53
CA TYR A 268 -2.74 -2.58 -23.10
C TYR A 268 -3.86 -2.76 -22.09
N TYR A 269 -4.71 -1.74 -21.92
CA TYR A 269 -5.94 -1.87 -21.14
C TYR A 269 -7.13 -1.19 -21.84
N ASP A 270 -8.32 -1.72 -21.54
CA ASP A 270 -9.60 -1.28 -22.10
C ASP A 270 -10.64 -1.24 -20.96
N PHE A 271 -11.29 -0.08 -20.77
CA PHE A 271 -12.37 0.12 -19.81
C PHE A 271 -13.71 0.22 -20.52
N LYS A 272 -14.73 -0.49 -20.01
CA LYS A 272 -16.11 -0.43 -20.51
C LYS A 272 -17.07 -0.24 -19.33
N PRO A 273 -17.89 0.86 -19.34
CA PRO A 273 -17.89 2.00 -20.27
C PRO A 273 -16.62 2.84 -20.19
N ALA A 274 -16.51 3.84 -21.07
CA ALA A 274 -15.35 4.74 -21.13
C ALA A 274 -15.17 5.57 -19.85
N LEU A 275 -13.92 5.85 -19.50
CA LEU A 275 -13.60 6.82 -18.45
C LEU A 275 -13.82 8.24 -18.99
N MET A 276 -14.42 9.13 -18.18
CA MET A 276 -14.64 10.53 -18.52
C MET A 276 -13.70 11.48 -17.80
N ILE A 277 -13.41 12.59 -18.48
CA ILE A 277 -12.76 13.74 -17.83
C ILE A 277 -13.78 14.40 -16.91
N GLY A 278 -13.36 14.74 -15.68
CA GLY A 278 -14.13 15.65 -14.84
C GLY A 278 -14.01 17.11 -15.35
N ASP A 279 -14.99 17.94 -15.04
CA ASP A 279 -15.10 19.33 -15.51
C ASP A 279 -14.09 20.30 -14.87
N ARG A 280 -13.27 19.84 -13.94
CA ARG A 280 -12.33 20.70 -13.22
C ARG A 280 -11.03 20.87 -13.99
N ILE A 281 -10.47 22.09 -13.98
CA ILE A 281 -9.24 22.46 -14.71
C ILE A 281 -8.09 21.48 -14.45
N TYR A 282 -7.94 20.97 -13.23
CA TYR A 282 -6.87 20.03 -12.90
C TYR A 282 -7.12 18.60 -13.43
N GLN A 283 -8.32 18.30 -13.93
CA GLN A 283 -8.70 17.00 -14.49
C GLN A 283 -8.58 16.95 -16.02
N GLN A 284 -8.28 18.07 -16.67
CA GLN A 284 -8.22 18.20 -18.14
C GLN A 284 -7.28 17.21 -18.85
N TYR A 285 -6.33 16.61 -18.11
CA TYR A 285 -5.40 15.61 -18.62
C TYR A 285 -5.60 14.25 -17.96
N ASN A 286 -6.71 14.02 -17.23
CA ASN A 286 -7.01 12.70 -16.67
C ASN A 286 -7.28 11.68 -17.78
N ASP A 287 -7.26 10.42 -17.39
CA ASP A 287 -7.54 9.32 -18.33
C ASP A 287 -8.95 9.42 -18.88
N THR A 288 -9.05 9.30 -20.20
CA THR A 288 -10.31 9.35 -20.93
C THR A 288 -10.34 8.32 -22.02
N GLY A 289 -11.54 7.84 -22.28
CA GLY A 289 -11.79 6.87 -23.33
C GLY A 289 -11.64 5.43 -22.85
N HIS A 290 -11.60 4.52 -23.81
CA HIS A 290 -11.68 3.09 -23.56
C HIS A 290 -10.30 2.44 -23.48
N LYS A 291 -9.38 2.85 -24.37
CA LYS A 291 -8.22 2.05 -24.73
C LYS A 291 -6.92 2.81 -24.52
N ARG A 292 -5.96 2.16 -23.91
CA ARG A 292 -4.60 2.68 -23.76
C ARG A 292 -3.57 1.60 -24.13
N PHE A 293 -2.56 2.04 -24.84
CA PHE A 293 -1.37 1.25 -25.09
C PHE A 293 -0.15 1.99 -24.55
N LEU A 294 0.66 1.28 -23.79
CA LEU A 294 1.89 1.79 -23.17
C LEU A 294 3.03 0.85 -23.47
N MET A 295 4.21 1.41 -23.67
CA MET A 295 5.45 0.65 -23.76
C MET A 295 6.55 1.33 -22.98
N SER A 296 7.50 0.56 -22.46
CA SER A 296 8.69 1.12 -21.82
C SER A 296 9.93 0.30 -22.07
N VAL A 297 11.06 0.98 -21.93
CA VAL A 297 12.39 0.41 -21.85
C VAL A 297 12.94 0.67 -20.46
N ASP A 298 13.31 -0.36 -19.71
CA ASP A 298 14.00 -0.22 -18.43
C ASP A 298 15.39 -0.84 -18.52
N TYR A 299 16.29 -0.31 -17.69
CA TYR A 299 17.67 -0.78 -17.68
C TYR A 299 18.29 -0.65 -16.30
N LYS A 300 19.29 -1.52 -16.04
CA LYS A 300 20.14 -1.50 -14.86
C LYS A 300 21.55 -1.93 -15.23
N THR A 301 22.53 -1.16 -14.79
CA THR A 301 23.94 -1.49 -15.03
C THR A 301 24.81 -1.03 -13.86
N SER A 302 25.97 -1.64 -13.72
CA SER A 302 26.98 -1.24 -12.74
C SER A 302 28.34 -1.09 -13.44
N PHE A 303 28.93 0.07 -13.30
CA PHE A 303 30.24 0.37 -13.86
C PHE A 303 31.10 1.14 -12.86
N ARG A 304 32.28 0.64 -12.54
CA ARG A 304 33.25 1.26 -11.62
C ARG A 304 32.66 1.68 -10.25
N GLY A 305 31.77 0.85 -9.69
CA GLY A 305 31.12 1.12 -8.40
C GLY A 305 29.95 2.10 -8.45
N ILE A 306 29.61 2.63 -9.63
CA ILE A 306 28.38 3.41 -9.85
C ILE A 306 27.32 2.48 -10.41
N TYR A 307 26.17 2.45 -9.75
CA TYR A 307 25.00 1.71 -10.18
C TYR A 307 24.02 2.66 -10.87
N TRP A 308 23.69 2.40 -12.11
CA TRP A 308 22.79 3.19 -12.92
C TRP A 308 21.53 2.40 -13.26
N PHE A 309 20.38 3.01 -13.10
CA PHE A 309 19.09 2.41 -13.37
C PHE A 309 18.12 3.45 -13.94
N GLY A 310 17.13 2.98 -14.69
CA GLY A 310 16.12 3.88 -15.23
C GLY A 310 15.02 3.14 -15.97
N GLU A 311 14.01 3.90 -16.34
CA GLU A 311 12.91 3.49 -17.22
C GLU A 311 12.46 4.71 -18.03
N THR A 312 12.17 4.51 -19.31
CA THR A 312 11.48 5.49 -20.16
C THR A 312 10.28 4.82 -20.78
N ALA A 313 9.11 5.41 -20.60
CA ALA A 313 7.83 4.89 -21.03
C ALA A 313 7.13 5.87 -21.98
N PHE A 314 6.38 5.31 -22.92
CA PHE A 314 5.61 6.03 -23.93
C PHE A 314 4.15 5.58 -23.88
N SER A 315 3.24 6.50 -24.07
CA SER A 315 1.82 6.25 -24.25
C SER A 315 1.44 6.38 -25.72
N GLY A 316 0.45 5.61 -26.18
CA GLY A 316 -0.04 5.65 -27.56
C GLY A 316 -0.58 7.01 -28.03
N ILE A 317 -0.73 7.99 -27.15
CA ILE A 317 -1.09 9.39 -27.46
C ILE A 317 0.13 10.29 -27.64
N GLY A 318 1.34 9.74 -27.76
CA GLY A 318 2.58 10.48 -28.01
C GLY A 318 3.17 11.18 -26.78
N SER A 319 2.70 10.90 -25.58
CA SER A 319 3.28 11.39 -24.34
C SER A 319 4.27 10.40 -23.73
N TRP A 320 5.17 10.89 -22.88
CA TRP A 320 6.23 10.08 -22.32
C TRP A 320 6.50 10.38 -20.85
N ALA A 321 7.13 9.42 -20.19
CA ALA A 321 7.59 9.54 -18.81
C ALA A 321 8.98 8.92 -18.70
N THR A 322 9.88 9.50 -17.93
CA THR A 322 11.20 8.94 -17.69
C THR A 322 11.64 9.13 -16.24
N ILE A 323 12.37 8.13 -15.73
CA ILE A 323 13.04 8.17 -14.45
C ILE A 323 14.42 7.54 -14.60
N ASN A 324 15.45 8.23 -14.11
CA ASN A 324 16.83 7.79 -14.19
C ASN A 324 17.52 8.06 -12.86
N GLY A 325 18.24 7.08 -12.35
CA GLY A 325 18.93 7.16 -11.07
C GLY A 325 20.36 6.66 -11.13
N LEU A 326 21.22 7.34 -10.40
CA LEU A 326 22.59 6.95 -10.13
C LEU A 326 22.75 6.68 -8.65
N ARG A 327 23.33 5.56 -8.28
CA ARG A 327 23.66 5.21 -6.92
C ARG A 327 25.13 4.83 -6.80
N TRP A 328 25.77 5.39 -5.81
CA TRP A 328 27.14 5.10 -5.45
C TRP A 328 27.25 4.95 -3.94
N GLY A 329 28.17 4.11 -3.45
CA GLY A 329 28.37 4.03 -2.02
C GLY A 329 29.49 3.09 -1.60
N ASN A 330 29.93 3.33 -0.37
CA ASN A 330 30.85 2.48 0.39
C ASN A 330 30.30 2.31 1.83
N SER A 331 31.08 1.75 2.73
CA SER A 331 30.69 1.51 4.13
C SER A 331 30.44 2.79 4.95
N PHE A 332 31.02 3.92 4.53
CA PHE A 332 30.91 5.21 5.22
C PHE A 332 29.83 6.11 4.62
N LEU A 333 29.75 6.18 3.29
CA LEU A 333 28.87 7.09 2.56
C LEU A 333 28.19 6.37 1.42
N SER A 334 26.87 6.50 1.31
CA SER A 334 26.12 6.11 0.12
C SER A 334 25.30 7.29 -0.36
N ALA A 335 25.22 7.48 -1.67
CA ALA A 335 24.47 8.56 -2.31
C ALA A 335 23.63 8.06 -3.47
N CYS A 336 22.49 8.72 -3.70
CA CYS A 336 21.58 8.50 -4.80
C CYS A 336 21.20 9.84 -5.41
N LEU A 337 21.34 9.96 -6.73
CA LEU A 337 20.80 11.06 -7.53
C LEU A 337 19.75 10.49 -8.45
N LEU A 338 18.56 11.09 -8.49
CA LEU A 338 17.45 10.62 -9.32
C LEU A 338 16.81 11.81 -10.04
N TYR A 339 16.70 11.71 -11.35
CA TYR A 339 15.95 12.63 -12.19
C TYR A 339 14.69 11.95 -12.68
N ARG A 340 13.55 12.69 -12.65
CA ARG A 340 12.28 12.23 -13.18
C ARG A 340 11.60 13.33 -13.99
N ARG A 341 10.93 12.92 -15.07
CA ARG A 341 10.05 13.81 -15.84
C ARG A 341 8.89 13.00 -16.40
N TYR A 342 7.68 13.42 -16.06
CA TYR A 342 6.41 12.84 -16.47
C TYR A 342 5.60 13.89 -17.21
N ASP A 343 5.33 13.67 -18.50
CA ASP A 343 4.49 14.58 -19.28
C ASP A 343 3.11 14.69 -18.65
N LYS A 344 2.47 15.88 -18.77
CA LYS A 344 1.13 16.13 -18.23
C LYS A 344 0.04 15.26 -18.88
N LYS A 345 0.28 14.78 -20.10
CA LYS A 345 -0.61 13.88 -20.84
C LYS A 345 -0.21 12.41 -20.70
N TYR A 346 0.89 12.10 -20.00
CA TYR A 346 1.26 10.72 -19.73
C TYR A 346 0.32 10.13 -18.69
N ILE A 347 -0.37 9.06 -19.05
CA ILE A 347 -1.36 8.41 -18.20
C ILE A 347 -1.14 6.91 -18.26
N SER A 348 -0.97 6.31 -17.10
CA SER A 348 -1.04 4.88 -16.89
C SER A 348 -1.78 4.60 -15.59
N HIS A 349 -2.91 3.92 -15.69
CA HIS A 349 -3.71 3.50 -14.52
C HIS A 349 -2.91 2.63 -13.54
N TYR A 350 -1.96 1.85 -14.06
CA TYR A 350 -1.14 0.93 -13.27
C TYR A 350 0.22 1.49 -12.87
N ALA A 351 0.55 2.73 -13.27
CA ALA A 351 1.84 3.30 -12.93
C ALA A 351 1.88 3.75 -11.46
N ALA A 352 3.06 3.61 -10.87
CA ALA A 352 3.38 4.18 -9.57
C ALA A 352 4.87 4.57 -9.54
N GLY A 353 5.31 5.43 -10.46
CA GLY A 353 6.66 5.98 -10.50
C GLY A 353 7.05 6.68 -9.20
N PHE A 354 8.34 6.89 -8.95
CA PHE A 354 8.79 7.70 -7.82
C PHE A 354 8.46 9.17 -8.09
N GLY A 355 7.72 9.82 -7.21
CA GLY A 355 7.28 11.21 -7.39
C GLY A 355 6.80 11.86 -6.11
N GLU A 356 6.38 13.10 -6.24
CA GLU A 356 5.73 13.89 -5.18
C GLU A 356 4.31 13.38 -4.91
N TYR A 357 3.59 13.01 -5.97
CA TYR A 357 2.24 12.51 -5.90
C TYR A 357 2.16 11.02 -6.30
N SER A 358 1.03 10.41 -5.98
CA SER A 358 0.74 9.03 -6.35
C SER A 358 0.62 8.82 -7.87
N ASN A 359 0.21 9.84 -8.61
CA ASN A 359 0.04 9.78 -10.06
C ASN A 359 1.38 10.00 -10.77
N THR A 360 1.71 9.12 -11.71
CA THR A 360 2.90 9.22 -12.55
C THR A 360 2.62 10.12 -13.76
N SER A 361 2.34 11.39 -13.54
CA SER A 361 2.05 12.40 -14.58
C SER A 361 2.32 13.81 -14.08
N ASN A 362 2.48 14.76 -15.01
CA ASN A 362 2.54 16.20 -14.73
C ASN A 362 3.62 16.61 -13.72
N GLU A 363 4.79 15.99 -13.77
CA GLU A 363 5.83 16.27 -12.77
C GLU A 363 7.23 16.20 -13.37
N GLU A 364 8.10 17.10 -12.99
CA GLU A 364 9.54 17.00 -13.18
C GLU A 364 10.24 17.23 -11.84
N GLY A 365 11.30 16.47 -11.55
CA GLY A 365 12.01 16.65 -10.30
C GLY A 365 13.40 16.05 -10.27
N VAL A 366 14.20 16.55 -9.34
CA VAL A 366 15.54 16.06 -9.03
C VAL A 366 15.60 15.74 -7.54
N TYR A 367 15.91 14.51 -7.26
CA TYR A 367 16.08 14.01 -5.90
C TYR A 367 17.55 13.67 -5.64
N PHE A 368 18.07 14.12 -4.52
CA PHE A 368 19.37 13.75 -4.00
C PHE A 368 19.21 13.17 -2.60
N GLY A 369 19.71 11.97 -2.36
CA GLY A 369 19.68 11.30 -1.06
C GLY A 369 21.06 10.80 -0.66
N THR A 370 21.38 10.86 0.62
CA THR A 370 22.64 10.34 1.16
C THR A 370 22.48 9.73 2.53
N ASP A 371 23.12 8.56 2.72
CA ASP A 371 23.29 7.86 3.99
C ASP A 371 24.74 7.94 4.42
N ILE A 372 24.99 8.50 5.59
CA ILE A 372 26.35 8.68 6.16
C ILE A 372 26.43 7.89 7.47
N SER A 373 27.43 7.03 7.60
CA SER A 373 27.70 6.22 8.79
C SER A 373 29.11 6.51 9.30
N PRO A 374 29.36 7.69 9.93
CA PRO A 374 30.71 8.10 10.33
C PRO A 374 31.26 7.25 11.48
N LEU A 375 30.36 6.65 12.26
CA LEU A 375 30.66 5.73 13.34
C LEU A 375 29.68 4.54 13.28
N LYS A 376 30.08 3.39 13.86
CA LYS A 376 29.20 2.19 13.89
C LYS A 376 27.85 2.42 14.56
N ASN A 377 27.77 3.39 15.45
CA ASN A 377 26.58 3.72 16.24
C ASN A 377 25.91 5.04 15.84
N LEU A 378 26.42 5.75 14.83
CA LEU A 378 25.86 7.01 14.32
C LEU A 378 25.48 6.87 12.85
N LYS A 379 24.22 7.14 12.54
CA LYS A 379 23.68 7.16 11.17
C LYS A 379 23.03 8.49 10.89
N ILE A 380 23.31 9.06 9.73
CA ILE A 380 22.73 10.31 9.25
C ILE A 380 22.12 10.03 7.88
N ASN A 381 20.84 10.33 7.73
CA ASN A 381 20.10 10.18 6.49
C ASN A 381 19.64 11.58 6.07
N LEU A 382 19.94 11.98 4.85
CA LEU A 382 19.57 13.28 4.32
C LEU A 382 18.99 13.10 2.92
N TYR A 383 17.92 13.81 2.58
CA TYR A 383 17.54 14.02 1.20
C TYR A 383 17.04 15.41 0.95
N TYR A 384 17.17 15.82 -0.31
CA TYR A 384 16.58 17.02 -0.90
C TYR A 384 15.90 16.61 -2.20
N ASP A 385 14.64 17.01 -2.39
CA ASP A 385 13.86 16.76 -3.58
C ASP A 385 13.26 18.08 -4.07
N TRP A 386 13.68 18.52 -5.24
CA TRP A 386 13.08 19.64 -5.95
C TRP A 386 12.14 19.11 -7.03
N PHE A 387 10.97 19.74 -7.19
CA PHE A 387 9.98 19.35 -8.19
C PHE A 387 9.22 20.54 -8.74
N ARG A 388 8.68 20.38 -9.96
CA ARG A 388 7.77 21.32 -10.60
C ARG A 388 6.67 20.59 -11.34
N PHE A 389 5.56 21.30 -11.56
CA PHE A 389 4.39 20.83 -12.26
C PHE A 389 4.13 21.71 -13.48
N PHE A 390 3.67 21.09 -14.58
CA PHE A 390 3.47 21.78 -15.86
C PHE A 390 2.02 22.23 -16.07
N SER A 391 1.07 21.67 -15.30
CA SER A 391 -0.36 22.00 -15.38
C SER A 391 -0.99 22.09 -14.01
N PRO A 392 -2.20 22.70 -13.90
CA PRO A 392 -2.97 22.76 -12.67
C PRO A 392 -3.14 21.41 -11.98
N ARG A 393 -3.31 21.44 -10.66
CA ARG A 393 -3.57 20.29 -9.81
C ARG A 393 -4.66 20.60 -8.79
N TYR A 394 -5.14 19.56 -8.12
CA TYR A 394 -6.03 19.75 -6.98
C TYR A 394 -5.38 20.66 -5.93
N GLY A 395 -6.03 21.77 -5.59
CA GLY A 395 -5.54 22.75 -4.63
C GLY A 395 -4.43 23.68 -5.13
N ALA A 396 -4.04 23.61 -6.42
CA ALA A 396 -3.09 24.54 -7.06
C ALA A 396 -3.47 24.74 -8.52
N THR A 397 -4.23 25.82 -8.81
CA THR A 397 -4.74 26.15 -10.15
C THR A 397 -3.67 26.75 -11.07
N ILE A 398 -2.57 27.21 -10.51
CA ILE A 398 -1.42 27.70 -11.27
C ILE A 398 -0.28 26.69 -11.16
N PRO A 399 0.34 26.29 -12.28
CA PRO A 399 1.54 25.47 -12.25
C PRO A 399 2.65 26.12 -11.41
N GLY A 400 3.36 25.31 -10.64
CA GLY A 400 4.38 25.84 -9.74
C GLY A 400 5.43 24.80 -9.38
N SER A 401 6.41 25.22 -8.60
CA SER A 401 7.48 24.37 -8.09
C SER A 401 7.49 24.34 -6.56
N GLY A 402 8.06 23.29 -6.03
CA GLY A 402 8.25 23.10 -4.60
C GLY A 402 9.53 22.32 -4.31
N TRP A 403 9.76 22.09 -3.04
CA TRP A 403 10.86 21.23 -2.60
C TRP A 403 10.56 20.60 -1.24
N GLU A 404 11.23 19.51 -0.99
CA GLU A 404 11.17 18.77 0.26
C GLU A 404 12.58 18.42 0.75
N LEU A 405 12.82 18.64 2.03
CA LEU A 405 14.07 18.30 2.73
C LEU A 405 13.75 17.38 3.90
N LEU A 406 14.52 16.32 4.05
CA LEU A 406 14.53 15.49 5.24
C LEU A 406 15.95 15.32 5.76
N GLY A 407 16.13 15.51 7.06
CA GLY A 407 17.32 15.16 7.79
C GLY A 407 16.97 14.28 8.98
N GLN A 408 17.68 13.16 9.14
CA GLN A 408 17.53 12.28 10.28
C GLN A 408 18.90 11.88 10.84
N ILE A 409 19.04 11.93 12.16
CA ILE A 409 20.21 11.47 12.89
C ILE A 409 19.76 10.39 13.86
N GLY A 410 20.37 9.23 13.75
CA GLY A 410 20.19 8.10 14.68
C GLY A 410 21.50 7.82 15.41
N TYR A 411 21.48 7.86 16.74
CA TYR A 411 22.63 7.56 17.58
C TYR A 411 22.29 6.50 18.62
N ARG A 412 23.14 5.49 18.73
CA ARG A 412 22.97 4.40 19.70
C ARG A 412 24.17 4.33 20.63
N HIS A 413 23.91 4.38 21.95
CA HIS A 413 24.91 4.26 22.97
C HIS A 413 24.44 3.34 24.10
N GLY A 414 25.11 2.21 24.28
CA GLY A 414 24.68 1.19 25.24
C GLY A 414 23.27 0.74 25.02
N ASN A 415 22.42 0.94 26.02
CA ASN A 415 20.98 0.60 25.96
C ASN A 415 20.11 1.74 25.40
N TRP A 416 20.67 2.88 25.10
CA TRP A 416 19.98 4.06 24.61
C TRP A 416 20.00 4.13 23.08
N GLU A 417 18.87 4.52 22.50
CA GLU A 417 18.74 4.86 21.09
C GLU A 417 18.07 6.22 20.96
N HIS A 418 18.76 7.15 20.33
CA HIS A 418 18.29 8.50 20.05
C HIS A 418 18.03 8.63 18.55
N ARG A 419 16.91 9.21 18.18
CA ARG A 419 16.58 9.51 16.79
C ARG A 419 15.95 10.89 16.70
N PHE A 420 16.63 11.77 16.00
CA PHE A 420 16.12 13.09 15.65
C PHE A 420 15.80 13.13 14.17
N ARG A 421 14.66 13.72 13.80
CA ARG A 421 14.24 13.93 12.41
C ARG A 421 13.64 15.31 12.23
N LEU A 422 14.08 15.98 11.15
CA LEU A 422 13.50 17.19 10.60
C LEU A 422 12.99 16.88 9.20
N LYS A 423 11.76 17.27 8.90
CA LYS A 423 11.24 17.30 7.54
C LYS A 423 10.66 18.68 7.27
N ARG A 424 11.00 19.28 6.13
CA ARG A 424 10.44 20.55 5.68
C ARG A 424 10.03 20.44 4.23
N GLU A 425 8.82 20.92 3.92
CA GLU A 425 8.26 20.89 2.58
C GLU A 425 7.65 22.24 2.23
N ILE A 426 7.85 22.67 0.97
CA ILE A 426 7.23 23.85 0.41
C ILE A 426 6.51 23.45 -0.88
N HIS A 427 5.24 23.81 -0.97
CA HIS A 427 4.38 23.50 -2.10
C HIS A 427 3.58 24.71 -2.54
N PRO A 428 3.33 24.89 -3.84
CA PRO A 428 2.32 25.84 -4.32
C PRO A 428 0.92 25.33 -3.93
N GLU A 429 0.10 26.20 -3.37
CA GLU A 429 -1.28 25.92 -2.96
C GLU A 429 -2.14 27.18 -3.12
N ASP A 430 -3.39 27.04 -3.53
CA ASP A 430 -4.30 28.16 -3.71
C ASP A 430 -4.86 28.65 -2.38
N THR A 431 -5.06 29.96 -2.25
CA THR A 431 -5.92 30.55 -1.22
C THR A 431 -7.39 30.26 -1.50
N LYS A 432 -8.29 30.70 -0.62
CA LYS A 432 -9.75 30.65 -0.86
C LYS A 432 -10.15 31.45 -2.09
N GLU A 433 -9.44 32.54 -2.38
CA GLU A 433 -9.61 33.43 -3.53
C GLU A 433 -8.94 32.90 -4.81
N LYS A 434 -8.39 31.65 -4.78
CA LYS A 434 -7.67 31.00 -5.90
C LYS A 434 -6.38 31.71 -6.31
N ILE A 435 -5.75 32.41 -5.40
CA ILE A 435 -4.42 33.00 -5.60
C ILE A 435 -3.40 31.92 -5.18
N SER A 436 -2.42 31.68 -6.06
CA SER A 436 -1.36 30.69 -5.76
C SER A 436 -0.33 31.29 -4.81
N VAL A 437 -0.10 30.61 -3.69
CA VAL A 437 0.86 30.99 -2.66
C VAL A 437 1.71 29.80 -2.27
N GLN A 438 2.83 30.03 -1.59
CA GLN A 438 3.64 28.95 -1.05
C GLN A 438 3.09 28.52 0.31
N ARG A 439 2.80 27.21 0.42
CA ARG A 439 2.52 26.54 1.68
C ARG A 439 3.79 25.91 2.21
N GLU A 440 4.13 26.20 3.44
CA GLU A 440 5.25 25.58 4.15
C GLU A 440 4.74 24.66 5.25
N LYS A 441 5.31 23.47 5.36
CA LYS A 441 5.11 22.56 6.49
C LYS A 441 6.44 22.03 6.98
N SER A 442 6.69 22.16 8.29
CA SER A 442 7.89 21.66 8.96
C SER A 442 7.50 20.69 10.07
N GLU A 443 8.14 19.54 10.10
CA GLU A 443 7.93 18.51 11.12
C GLU A 443 9.23 18.20 11.84
N TYR A 444 9.21 18.28 13.17
CA TYR A 444 10.31 17.93 14.05
C TYR A 444 9.92 16.71 14.86
N ARG A 445 10.80 15.74 14.96
CA ARG A 445 10.58 14.52 15.72
C ARG A 445 11.83 14.16 16.50
N TYR A 446 11.66 13.95 17.79
CA TYR A 446 12.70 13.36 18.62
C TYR A 446 12.15 12.09 19.27
N GLN A 447 12.88 11.01 19.15
CA GLN A 447 12.53 9.73 19.76
C GLN A 447 13.72 9.21 20.56
N ILE A 448 13.45 8.82 21.79
CA ILE A 448 14.41 8.19 22.69
C ILE A 448 13.89 6.80 23.05
N GLY A 449 14.71 5.79 22.87
CA GLY A 449 14.47 4.42 23.29
C GLY A 449 15.45 4.02 24.38
N TYR A 450 14.96 3.32 25.39
CA TYR A 450 15.78 2.74 26.45
C TYR A 450 15.46 1.27 26.66
N ARG A 451 16.45 0.42 26.47
CA ARG A 451 16.31 -1.01 26.71
C ARG A 451 16.61 -1.30 28.18
N VAL A 452 15.55 -1.36 29.00
CA VAL A 452 15.64 -1.63 30.46
C VAL A 452 16.22 -3.01 30.71
N THR A 453 15.70 -4.01 29.98
CA THR A 453 16.20 -5.38 29.96
C THR A 453 16.20 -5.92 28.54
N ARG A 454 16.64 -7.18 28.32
CA ARG A 454 16.48 -7.84 27.01
C ARG A 454 15.03 -8.03 26.58
N GLN A 455 14.10 -8.02 27.54
CA GLN A 455 12.67 -8.25 27.34
C GLN A 455 11.85 -6.96 27.30
N LEU A 456 12.31 -5.88 27.94
CA LEU A 456 11.57 -4.64 28.16
C LEU A 456 12.28 -3.45 27.54
N GLU A 457 11.60 -2.75 26.65
CA GLU A 457 12.01 -1.49 26.04
C GLU A 457 10.97 -0.40 26.32
N LEU A 458 11.44 0.77 26.72
CA LEU A 458 10.65 2.00 26.81
C LEU A 458 11.03 2.90 25.64
N ARG A 459 10.03 3.54 25.03
CA ARG A 459 10.25 4.46 23.91
C ARG A 459 9.36 5.68 24.04
N THR A 460 9.98 6.84 24.16
CA THR A 460 9.28 8.13 24.20
C THR A 460 9.50 8.85 22.87
N ARG A 461 8.46 9.49 22.37
CA ARG A 461 8.55 10.32 21.16
C ARG A 461 7.86 11.65 21.36
N PHE A 462 8.54 12.70 20.93
CA PHE A 462 8.03 14.06 20.81
C PHE A 462 7.95 14.41 19.33
N SER A 463 6.85 14.98 18.90
CA SER A 463 6.66 15.44 17.52
C SER A 463 6.01 16.81 17.53
N LEU A 464 6.52 17.71 16.69
CA LEU A 464 6.03 19.06 16.49
C LEU A 464 5.80 19.26 15.00
N SER A 465 4.64 19.80 14.63
CA SER A 465 4.29 20.20 13.27
C SER A 465 4.06 21.71 13.23
N HIS A 466 4.67 22.37 12.28
CA HIS A 466 4.42 23.77 11.97
C HIS A 466 3.87 23.86 10.56
N TYR A 467 2.75 24.54 10.40
CA TYR A 467 2.15 24.85 9.12
C TYR A 467 2.09 26.37 8.95
N HIS A 468 2.46 26.84 7.77
CA HIS A 468 2.45 28.26 7.43
C HIS A 468 1.96 28.46 6.00
N LYS A 469 0.94 29.31 5.84
CA LYS A 469 0.41 29.72 4.56
C LYS A 469 -0.11 31.15 4.70
N GLU A 470 0.56 32.12 4.08
CA GLU A 470 0.29 33.56 4.23
C GLU A 470 0.29 34.01 5.70
N GLN A 471 -0.87 34.46 6.20
CA GLN A 471 -1.05 34.87 7.61
C GLN A 471 -1.39 33.71 8.54
N ILE A 472 -1.73 32.54 7.98
CA ILE A 472 -2.14 31.36 8.76
C ILE A 472 -0.89 30.67 9.28
N LYS A 473 -0.76 30.62 10.60
CA LYS A 473 0.31 29.87 11.30
C LYS A 473 -0.33 28.91 12.27
N GLU A 474 -0.08 27.62 12.09
CA GLU A 474 -0.66 26.57 12.91
C GLU A 474 0.43 25.65 13.45
N LYS A 475 0.16 25.09 14.61
CA LYS A 475 1.07 24.18 15.31
C LYS A 475 0.33 22.89 15.68
N GLY A 476 1.08 21.81 15.68
CA GLY A 476 0.63 20.53 16.21
C GLY A 476 1.69 19.94 17.11
N PHE A 477 1.27 19.33 18.18
CA PHE A 477 2.12 18.67 19.15
C PHE A 477 1.61 17.25 19.43
N LEU A 478 2.54 16.27 19.49
CA LEU A 478 2.26 14.90 19.90
C LEU A 478 3.39 14.39 20.76
N VAL A 479 3.04 13.89 21.95
CA VAL A 479 3.94 13.12 22.79
C VAL A 479 3.35 11.74 23.05
N TYR A 480 4.17 10.70 23.00
CA TYR A 480 3.75 9.39 23.45
C TYR A 480 4.87 8.61 24.15
N GLN A 481 4.42 7.70 25.01
CA GLN A 481 5.26 6.71 25.67
C GLN A 481 4.82 5.31 25.23
N ASP A 482 5.75 4.54 24.70
CA ASP A 482 5.60 3.11 24.42
C ASP A 482 6.25 2.27 25.52
N LEU A 483 5.59 1.19 25.89
CA LEU A 483 6.12 0.09 26.66
C LEU A 483 6.07 -1.16 25.77
N ILE A 484 7.23 -1.73 25.47
CA ILE A 484 7.37 -2.88 24.58
C ILE A 484 7.98 -4.03 25.38
N TYR A 485 7.19 -5.09 25.53
CA TYR A 485 7.62 -6.27 26.29
C TYR A 485 7.54 -7.53 25.42
N ALA A 486 8.56 -8.38 25.52
CA ALA A 486 8.54 -9.71 24.92
C ALA A 486 9.20 -10.71 25.86
N THR A 487 8.55 -11.85 26.12
CA THR A 487 9.14 -12.95 26.88
C THR A 487 10.39 -13.49 26.17
N ARG A 488 11.33 -14.07 26.94
CA ARG A 488 12.60 -14.59 26.41
C ARG A 488 12.40 -15.59 25.24
N ASN A 489 11.37 -16.41 25.29
CA ASN A 489 11.00 -17.37 24.23
C ASN A 489 10.11 -16.76 23.12
N SER A 490 9.83 -15.46 23.16
CA SER A 490 8.97 -14.72 22.24
C SER A 490 7.54 -15.32 22.07
N ARG A 491 7.07 -16.13 23.03
CA ARG A 491 5.70 -16.67 23.04
C ARG A 491 4.65 -15.63 23.40
N PHE A 492 5.02 -14.64 24.20
CA PHE A 492 4.16 -13.52 24.55
C PHE A 492 4.85 -12.19 24.22
N LYS A 493 4.12 -11.29 23.55
CA LYS A 493 4.55 -9.92 23.26
C LYS A 493 3.43 -8.98 23.61
N MET A 494 3.77 -7.86 24.21
CA MET A 494 2.87 -6.78 24.59
C MET A 494 3.45 -5.44 24.14
N GLN A 495 2.62 -4.60 23.59
CA GLN A 495 2.96 -3.23 23.22
C GLN A 495 1.83 -2.33 23.69
N TYR A 496 2.17 -1.44 24.59
CA TYR A 496 1.25 -0.45 25.15
C TYR A 496 1.73 0.94 24.79
N ARG A 497 0.83 1.81 24.39
CA ARG A 497 1.10 3.24 24.15
C ARG A 497 0.13 4.10 24.90
N LEU A 498 0.63 5.18 25.48
CA LEU A 498 -0.14 6.33 25.91
C LEU A 498 0.35 7.55 25.14
N ALA A 499 -0.55 8.25 24.48
CA ALA A 499 -0.27 9.44 23.67
C ALA A 499 -1.18 10.60 24.08
N TRP A 500 -0.62 11.80 24.12
CA TRP A 500 -1.35 13.06 24.17
C TRP A 500 -1.01 13.89 22.96
N PHE A 501 -2.00 14.56 22.39
CA PHE A 501 -1.84 15.41 21.22
C PHE A 501 -2.71 16.66 21.30
N LYS A 502 -2.20 17.73 20.65
CA LYS A 502 -2.92 18.98 20.46
C LYS A 502 -2.48 19.60 19.14
N THR A 503 -3.42 19.88 18.25
CA THR A 503 -3.16 20.50 16.94
C THR A 503 -4.21 21.57 16.68
N ASP A 504 -3.80 22.68 16.07
CA ASP A 504 -4.69 23.82 15.83
C ASP A 504 -5.74 23.48 14.74
N SER A 505 -5.38 22.69 13.73
CA SER A 505 -6.28 22.31 12.64
C SER A 505 -5.90 20.98 11.97
N TYR A 506 -6.64 20.66 10.90
CA TYR A 506 -6.33 19.55 10.00
C TYR A 506 -4.95 19.68 9.32
N GLN A 507 -4.47 20.90 9.06
CA GLN A 507 -3.19 21.12 8.35
C GLN A 507 -1.98 20.83 9.25
N SER A 508 -2.10 21.12 10.55
CA SER A 508 -1.07 20.86 11.55
C SER A 508 -1.11 19.44 12.17
N ARG A 509 -2.01 18.56 11.66
CA ARG A 509 -2.12 17.15 12.13
C ARG A 509 -0.79 16.40 12.04
N ILE A 510 -0.61 15.46 12.96
CA ILE A 510 0.58 14.63 13.05
C ILE A 510 0.19 13.16 12.83
N TYR A 511 0.99 12.45 12.06
CA TYR A 511 0.84 11.02 11.86
C TYR A 511 1.85 10.22 12.68
N ALA A 512 1.39 9.14 13.29
CA ALA A 512 2.29 8.21 13.96
C ALA A 512 1.87 6.76 13.72
N TYR A 513 2.86 5.94 13.41
CA TYR A 513 2.65 4.50 13.28
C TYR A 513 2.27 3.89 14.62
N GLU A 514 1.27 3.00 14.61
CA GLU A 514 0.88 2.14 15.73
C GLU A 514 1.09 0.68 15.36
N ASN A 515 1.64 -0.08 16.31
CA ASN A 515 1.70 -1.53 16.15
C ASN A 515 0.29 -2.12 16.07
N ASN A 516 0.12 -3.11 15.22
CA ASN A 516 -1.17 -3.73 14.96
C ASN A 516 -1.03 -5.26 14.95
N VAL A 517 -2.15 -5.96 14.84
CA VAL A 517 -2.17 -7.40 14.60
C VAL A 517 -1.43 -7.74 13.29
N LEU A 518 -0.96 -8.96 13.14
CA LEU A 518 -0.16 -9.37 11.97
C LEU A 518 -0.89 -9.06 10.65
N TYR A 519 -0.20 -8.46 9.68
CA TYR A 519 -0.74 -7.94 8.41
C TYR A 519 -1.79 -6.83 8.57
N GLY A 520 -1.95 -6.28 9.78
CA GLY A 520 -2.69 -5.05 9.99
C GLY A 520 -1.75 -3.85 9.89
N TYR A 521 -2.20 -2.79 9.25
CA TYR A 521 -1.50 -1.52 9.17
C TYR A 521 -2.30 -0.46 9.93
N SER A 522 -1.64 0.35 10.74
CA SER A 522 -2.29 1.42 11.50
C SER A 522 -1.38 2.66 11.52
N PHE A 523 -1.88 3.73 10.97
CA PHE A 523 -1.17 5.01 10.88
C PHE A 523 -2.14 6.16 11.17
N PRO A 524 -2.66 6.25 12.43
CA PRO A 524 -3.67 7.25 12.77
C PRO A 524 -3.15 8.66 12.59
N SER A 525 -4.09 9.54 12.22
CA SER A 525 -3.93 10.98 12.20
C SER A 525 -4.36 11.54 13.55
N PHE A 526 -3.47 12.28 14.20
CA PHE A 526 -3.72 13.01 15.43
C PHE A 526 -4.09 14.45 15.09
N MET A 527 -5.36 14.84 15.37
CA MET A 527 -5.95 16.13 15.02
C MET A 527 -6.89 16.62 16.12
N GLY A 528 -6.82 17.90 16.46
CA GLY A 528 -7.51 18.51 17.61
C GLY A 528 -6.76 18.25 18.91
N GLU A 529 -7.44 18.23 20.03
CA GLU A 529 -6.87 17.91 21.34
C GLU A 529 -7.40 16.57 21.83
N GLY A 530 -6.54 15.72 22.40
CA GLY A 530 -7.00 14.45 22.93
C GLY A 530 -5.92 13.53 23.47
N TRP A 531 -6.40 12.41 23.99
CA TRP A 531 -5.59 11.30 24.46
C TRP A 531 -5.90 10.06 23.64
N ARG A 532 -4.85 9.32 23.28
CA ARG A 532 -5.02 8.01 22.65
C ARG A 532 -4.14 6.99 23.36
N THR A 533 -4.74 5.86 23.70
CA THR A 533 -4.00 4.70 24.21
C THR A 533 -4.31 3.47 23.38
N TYR A 534 -3.35 2.56 23.25
CA TYR A 534 -3.62 1.23 22.72
C TYR A 534 -2.80 0.16 23.43
N LEU A 535 -3.36 -1.05 23.46
CA LEU A 535 -2.71 -2.28 23.88
C LEU A 535 -2.76 -3.28 22.73
N ASN A 536 -1.60 -3.78 22.31
CA ASN A 536 -1.48 -4.81 21.28
C ASN A 536 -0.76 -6.03 21.86
N LEU A 537 -1.42 -7.16 21.87
CA LEU A 537 -0.95 -8.42 22.43
C LEU A 537 -0.75 -9.46 21.33
N SER A 538 0.28 -10.27 21.46
CA SER A 538 0.51 -11.45 20.64
C SER A 538 0.91 -12.61 21.55
N TRP A 539 0.17 -13.69 21.52
CA TRP A 539 0.38 -14.86 22.36
C TRP A 539 0.38 -16.15 21.53
N LYS A 540 1.37 -17.00 21.78
CA LYS A 540 1.53 -18.32 21.17
C LYS A 540 1.28 -19.41 22.23
N PRO A 541 0.02 -19.79 22.50
CA PRO A 541 -0.30 -20.80 23.49
C PRO A 541 0.24 -22.17 23.11
N LEU A 542 0.18 -22.51 21.83
CA LEU A 542 0.58 -23.81 21.28
C LEU A 542 1.49 -23.61 20.06
N ASN A 543 2.23 -24.64 19.71
CA ASN A 543 2.93 -24.67 18.42
C ASN A 543 1.86 -24.65 17.31
N GLY A 544 2.03 -23.75 16.35
CA GLY A 544 1.09 -23.57 15.25
C GLY A 544 -0.05 -22.60 15.51
N LEU A 545 -0.38 -22.22 16.75
CA LEU A 545 -1.43 -21.22 17.05
C LEU A 545 -0.82 -19.92 17.58
N THR A 546 -1.20 -18.80 16.98
CA THR A 546 -0.88 -17.45 17.50
C THR A 546 -2.17 -16.64 17.59
N CYS A 547 -2.44 -16.11 18.77
CA CYS A 547 -3.56 -15.22 19.07
C CYS A 547 -3.05 -13.78 19.12
N TYR A 548 -3.78 -12.84 18.51
CA TYR A 548 -3.50 -11.41 18.58
C TYR A 548 -4.74 -10.69 19.08
N LEU A 549 -4.53 -9.72 19.94
CA LEU A 549 -5.58 -8.81 20.42
C LEU A 549 -5.05 -7.39 20.38
N LYS A 550 -5.77 -6.48 19.74
CA LYS A 550 -5.53 -5.04 19.82
C LYS A 550 -6.78 -4.34 20.35
N GLY A 551 -6.60 -3.52 21.37
CA GLY A 551 -7.59 -2.58 21.86
C GLY A 551 -7.02 -1.17 21.78
N GLY A 552 -7.75 -0.22 21.20
CA GLY A 552 -7.43 1.19 21.15
C GLY A 552 -8.54 2.04 21.78
N PHE A 553 -8.17 3.14 22.40
CA PHE A 553 -9.10 4.10 22.98
C PHE A 553 -8.62 5.52 22.68
N THR A 554 -9.53 6.37 22.20
CA THR A 554 -9.27 7.80 21.96
C THR A 554 -10.34 8.62 22.63
N VAL A 555 -9.97 9.72 23.29
CA VAL A 555 -10.90 10.70 23.85
C VAL A 555 -10.50 12.10 23.39
N TYR A 556 -11.51 12.88 23.01
CA TYR A 556 -11.41 14.28 22.58
C TYR A 556 -12.19 15.15 23.58
N PRO A 557 -11.52 15.83 24.54
CA PRO A 557 -12.20 16.62 25.55
C PRO A 557 -13.03 17.78 25.01
N ASP A 558 -12.66 18.27 23.82
CA ASP A 558 -13.20 19.47 23.16
C ASP A 558 -14.29 19.18 22.12
N ARG A 559 -14.81 17.94 22.04
CA ARG A 559 -15.76 17.54 21.00
C ARG A 559 -16.98 16.85 21.59
N GLU A 560 -18.13 17.13 20.98
CA GLU A 560 -19.38 16.41 21.21
C GLU A 560 -19.66 15.39 20.11
N VAL A 561 -19.00 15.55 18.95
CA VAL A 561 -19.19 14.72 17.78
C VAL A 561 -17.85 14.42 17.11
N ILE A 562 -17.65 13.19 16.64
CA ILE A 562 -16.46 12.75 15.93
C ILE A 562 -16.85 12.26 14.53
N GLY A 563 -16.12 12.72 13.50
CA GLY A 563 -16.39 12.37 12.11
C GLY A 563 -17.54 13.16 11.48
N SER A 564 -18.02 12.72 10.32
CA SER A 564 -19.10 13.36 9.57
C SER A 564 -19.82 12.37 8.66
N GLY A 565 -21.02 12.73 8.21
CA GLY A 565 -21.84 11.89 7.33
C GLY A 565 -22.11 10.52 7.96
N VAL A 566 -22.05 9.46 7.19
CA VAL A 566 -22.32 8.08 7.66
C VAL A 566 -21.31 7.56 8.70
N THR A 567 -20.14 8.19 8.80
CA THR A 567 -19.09 7.83 9.77
C THR A 567 -19.15 8.65 11.06
N LYS A 568 -20.12 9.54 11.20
CA LYS A 568 -20.36 10.35 12.39
C LYS A 568 -20.63 9.45 13.60
N VAL A 569 -20.04 9.83 14.74
CA VAL A 569 -20.23 9.19 16.05
C VAL A 569 -20.60 10.26 17.05
N GLU A 570 -21.68 10.06 17.78
CA GLU A 570 -22.07 10.92 18.88
C GLU A 570 -21.15 10.68 20.08
N GLY A 571 -20.75 11.78 20.75
CA GLY A 571 -19.83 11.75 21.87
C GLY A 571 -18.38 12.01 21.48
N ASN A 572 -17.52 11.91 22.47
CA ASN A 572 -16.11 12.30 22.40
C ASN A 572 -15.12 11.13 22.53
N LYS A 573 -15.60 9.89 22.51
CA LYS A 573 -14.80 8.69 22.74
C LYS A 573 -14.89 7.73 21.57
N LEU A 574 -13.76 7.11 21.22
CA LEU A 574 -13.68 6.04 20.22
C LEU A 574 -12.95 4.84 20.80
N TYR A 575 -13.44 3.65 20.51
CA TYR A 575 -12.83 2.37 20.86
C TYR A 575 -12.62 1.55 19.58
N ASP A 576 -11.42 1.02 19.40
CA ASP A 576 -11.06 0.13 18.31
C ASP A 576 -10.68 -1.22 18.89
N LEU A 577 -11.31 -2.29 18.43
CA LEU A 577 -10.99 -3.66 18.86
C LEU A 577 -10.69 -4.52 17.64
N ALA A 578 -9.64 -5.33 17.73
CA ALA A 578 -9.32 -6.34 16.73
C ALA A 578 -8.84 -7.63 17.40
N LEU A 579 -9.48 -8.74 17.06
CA LEU A 579 -9.07 -10.09 17.44
C LEU A 579 -8.61 -10.83 16.19
N GLN A 580 -7.46 -11.51 16.26
CA GLN A 580 -6.95 -12.29 15.14
C GLN A 580 -6.36 -13.61 15.62
N LEU A 581 -6.71 -14.69 14.94
CA LEU A 581 -6.14 -16.01 15.13
C LEU A 581 -5.34 -16.40 13.89
N ARG A 582 -4.19 -17.01 14.12
CA ARG A 582 -3.33 -17.53 13.06
C ARG A 582 -2.95 -18.96 13.38
N PHE A 583 -3.32 -19.87 12.49
CA PHE A 583 -2.94 -21.28 12.53
C PHE A 583 -1.87 -21.55 11.46
N THR A 584 -0.85 -22.32 11.82
CA THR A 584 0.20 -22.78 10.89
C THR A 584 0.39 -24.28 11.06
N PHE A 585 0.33 -25.01 9.95
CA PHE A 585 0.40 -26.47 9.91
C PHE A 585 1.60 -26.94 9.10
#